data_a34fed1d1662affbbeaad98169d65adb
#
_entry.id   a34fed1d1662affbbeaad98169d65adb
#
_cell.length_a   1.000
_cell.length_b   1.000
_cell.length_c   1.000
_cell.angle_alpha   90.00
_cell.angle_beta   90.00
_cell.angle_gamma   90.00
#
_symmetry.space_group_name_H-M   'P 1'
#
loop_
_entity.id
_entity.type
_entity.pdbx_description
1 polymer ?
#
loop_
_entity_poly.entity_id
_entity_poly.type
_entity_poly.pdbx_seq_one_letter_code
_entity_poly.pdbx_strand_id
1 'polypeptide(L)'
;MRVIVYVSVGNSDDRLTQAEWHDFHVAMRAEVVTYAAVIHGEWFSDPVAKWQNASWCLEFDSNQDMIVAKKNATRIRTEFRQESVAWATAATEFI
;
A
#
# COMPACT_ATOMS: atom_id res chain seq x y z
N MET A 1 20.79 -0.14 -4.08
CA MET A 1 19.66 -0.01 -5.03
C MET A 1 18.67 0.97 -4.43
N ARG A 2 18.07 1.82 -5.24
CA ARG A 2 17.00 2.76 -4.81
C ARG A 2 15.85 2.60 -5.79
N VAL A 3 14.71 2.17 -5.28
CA VAL A 3 13.52 1.97 -6.11
C VAL A 3 12.35 2.69 -5.45
N ILE A 4 11.65 3.49 -6.24
CA ILE A 4 10.42 4.15 -5.80
C ILE A 4 9.24 3.26 -6.18
N VAL A 5 8.39 3.00 -5.20
CA VAL A 5 7.20 2.19 -5.38
C VAL A 5 5.99 2.96 -4.86
N TYR A 6 4.94 3.01 -5.68
CA TYR A 6 3.64 3.51 -5.26
C TYR A 6 2.74 2.31 -4.96
N VAL A 7 2.25 2.24 -3.73
CA VAL A 7 1.31 1.20 -3.30
C VAL A 7 -0.04 1.86 -3.08
N SER A 8 -1.08 1.34 -3.71
CA SER A 8 -2.42 1.89 -3.59
C SER A 8 -3.43 0.79 -3.31
N VAL A 9 -4.33 1.07 -2.37
CA VAL A 9 -5.42 0.17 -1.97
C VAL A 9 -6.72 0.95 -1.99
N GLY A 10 -7.84 0.25 -2.17
CA GLY A 10 -9.13 0.90 -2.20
C GLY A 10 -10.26 -0.01 -1.73
N ASN A 11 -11.38 0.62 -1.42
CA ASN A 11 -12.65 -0.03 -1.09
C ASN A 11 -13.73 0.43 -2.08
N SER A 12 -13.36 0.60 -3.35
CA SER A 12 -14.26 1.11 -4.38
C SER A 12 -15.35 0.13 -4.78
N ASP A 13 -15.16 -1.15 -4.49
CA ASP A 13 -16.18 -2.19 -4.67
C ASP A 13 -17.14 -2.31 -3.48
N ASP A 14 -16.91 -1.53 -2.43
CA ASP A 14 -17.70 -1.48 -1.19
C ASP A 14 -17.84 -2.85 -0.49
N ARG A 15 -16.88 -3.74 -0.66
CA ARG A 15 -16.87 -5.05 -0.03
C ARG A 15 -16.46 -5.03 1.43
N LEU A 16 -15.74 -3.99 1.84
CA LEU A 16 -15.28 -3.84 3.22
C LEU A 16 -16.20 -2.94 4.00
N THR A 17 -16.56 -3.37 5.21
CA THR A 17 -17.18 -2.47 6.18
C THR A 17 -16.19 -1.38 6.59
N GLN A 18 -16.64 -0.35 7.28
CA GLN A 18 -15.75 0.72 7.75
C GLN A 18 -14.68 0.18 8.71
N ALA A 19 -15.04 -0.75 9.58
CA ALA A 19 -14.08 -1.40 10.47
C ALA A 19 -13.06 -2.23 9.69
N GLU A 20 -13.51 -2.98 8.69
CA GLU A 20 -12.63 -3.79 7.83
C GLU A 20 -11.71 -2.91 6.99
N TRP A 21 -12.22 -1.79 6.44
CA TRP A 21 -11.40 -0.83 5.71
C TRP A 21 -10.28 -0.27 6.59
N HIS A 22 -10.61 0.11 7.82
CA HIS A 22 -9.62 0.58 8.79
C HIS A 22 -8.55 -0.51 9.02
N ASP A 23 -8.96 -1.73 9.33
CA ASP A 23 -8.05 -2.84 9.59
C ASP A 23 -7.16 -3.15 8.37
N PHE A 24 -7.72 -3.04 7.17
CA PHE A 24 -7.01 -3.30 5.94
C PHE A 24 -5.84 -2.32 5.74
N HIS A 25 -6.11 -1.03 5.78
CA HIS A 25 -5.02 -0.07 5.56
C HIS A 25 -4.02 -0.03 6.73
N VAL A 26 -4.46 -0.32 7.96
CA VAL A 26 -3.55 -0.45 9.11
C VAL A 26 -2.62 -1.65 8.93
N ALA A 27 -3.15 -2.79 8.47
CA ALA A 27 -2.33 -3.98 8.17
C ALA A 27 -1.33 -3.70 7.05
N MET A 28 -1.75 -3.02 5.99
CA MET A 28 -0.86 -2.64 4.89
C MET A 28 0.28 -1.77 5.41
N ARG A 29 -0.03 -0.78 6.24
CA ARG A 29 1.00 0.08 6.80
C ARG A 29 1.98 -0.69 7.68
N ALA A 30 1.47 -1.56 8.55
CA ALA A 30 2.31 -2.31 9.50
C ALA A 30 3.21 -3.33 8.81
N GLU A 31 2.74 -3.98 7.75
CA GLU A 31 3.41 -5.16 7.18
C GLU A 31 3.99 -4.93 5.78
N VAL A 32 3.74 -3.78 5.18
CA VAL A 32 4.28 -3.43 3.85
C VAL A 32 5.09 -2.15 3.93
N VAL A 33 4.47 -1.09 4.38
CA VAL A 33 5.06 0.26 4.36
C VAL A 33 6.29 0.35 5.26
N THR A 34 6.27 -0.32 6.41
CA THR A 34 7.39 -0.30 7.37
C THR A 34 8.66 -0.95 6.86
N TYR A 35 8.59 -1.75 5.79
CA TYR A 35 9.79 -2.33 5.17
C TYR A 35 10.53 -1.36 4.26
N ALA A 36 9.92 -0.23 3.90
CA ALA A 36 10.57 0.78 3.08
C ALA A 36 11.67 1.51 3.88
N ALA A 37 12.72 1.88 3.18
CA ALA A 37 13.78 2.70 3.77
C ALA A 37 13.30 4.13 4.02
N VAL A 38 12.45 4.66 3.13
CA VAL A 38 11.87 6.00 3.24
C VAL A 38 10.39 5.93 2.86
N ILE A 39 9.56 6.58 3.66
CA ILE A 39 8.15 6.84 3.35
C ILE A 39 8.10 8.30 2.88
N HIS A 40 7.98 8.52 1.58
CA HIS A 40 7.90 9.86 1.02
C HIS A 40 6.55 10.51 1.24
N GLY A 41 5.51 9.72 1.34
CA GLY A 41 4.17 10.25 1.61
C GLY A 41 3.14 9.16 1.83
N GLU A 42 2.07 9.57 2.50
CA GLU A 42 0.86 8.76 2.74
C GLU A 42 -0.34 9.61 2.41
N TRP A 43 -1.31 9.06 1.70
CA TRP A 43 -2.54 9.73 1.34
C TRP A 43 -3.73 8.85 1.68
N PHE A 44 -4.74 9.45 2.29
CA PHE A 44 -6.00 8.77 2.58
C PHE A 44 -7.14 9.64 2.04
N SER A 45 -8.12 8.98 1.44
CA SER A 45 -9.36 9.66 1.07
C SER A 45 -10.06 10.17 2.32
N ASP A 46 -10.96 11.14 2.13
CA ASP A 46 -11.83 11.61 3.19
C ASP A 46 -12.53 10.41 3.86
N PRO A 47 -12.59 10.35 5.21
CA PRO A 47 -13.24 9.24 5.91
C PRO A 47 -14.70 9.00 5.53
N VAL A 48 -15.37 10.04 5.00
CA VAL A 48 -16.76 9.93 4.54
C VAL A 48 -16.87 9.75 3.02
N ALA A 49 -15.74 9.55 2.33
CA ALA A 49 -15.74 9.35 0.89
C ALA A 49 -16.48 8.06 0.53
N LYS A 50 -17.24 8.13 -0.56
CA LYS A 50 -17.98 6.99 -1.07
C LYS A 50 -17.06 5.85 -1.54
N TRP A 51 -15.92 6.21 -2.11
CA TRP A 51 -14.90 5.26 -2.58
C TRP A 51 -13.59 5.54 -1.86
N GLN A 52 -13.43 4.88 -0.74
CA GLN A 52 -12.26 5.05 0.10
C GLN A 52 -11.01 4.47 -0.56
N ASN A 53 -9.90 5.17 -0.42
CA ASN A 53 -8.61 4.70 -0.91
C ASN A 53 -7.47 5.23 -0.03
N ALA A 54 -6.32 4.57 -0.13
CA ALA A 54 -5.09 4.98 0.51
C ALA A 54 -3.93 4.68 -0.42
N SER A 55 -2.91 5.52 -0.38
CA SER A 55 -1.71 5.35 -1.20
C SER A 55 -0.48 5.72 -0.42
N TRP A 56 0.63 5.05 -0.74
CA TRP A 56 1.94 5.33 -0.16
C TRP A 56 2.97 5.45 -1.26
N CYS A 57 3.85 6.44 -1.13
CA CYS A 57 5.04 6.55 -1.96
C CYS A 57 6.24 6.11 -1.13
N LEU A 58 6.87 5.02 -1.53
CA LEU A 58 7.89 4.34 -0.76
C LEU A 58 9.20 4.29 -1.54
N GLU A 59 10.31 4.32 -0.80
CA GLU A 59 11.62 4.06 -1.40
C GLU A 59 12.22 2.83 -0.72
N PHE A 60 12.61 1.85 -1.53
CA PHE A 60 13.34 0.67 -1.07
C PHE A 60 14.80 0.78 -1.50
N ASP A 61 15.70 0.45 -0.58
CA ASP A 61 17.14 0.36 -0.84
C ASP A 61 17.65 -1.08 -0.76
N SER A 62 16.76 -2.01 -0.45
CA SER A 62 17.03 -3.43 -0.35
C SER A 62 16.04 -4.23 -1.18
N ASN A 63 16.54 -5.05 -2.09
CA ASN A 63 15.71 -5.96 -2.87
C ASN A 63 14.99 -6.97 -1.98
N GLN A 64 15.65 -7.42 -0.92
CA GLN A 64 15.07 -8.35 0.06
C GLN A 64 13.85 -7.75 0.74
N ASP A 65 13.95 -6.51 1.22
CA ASP A 65 12.85 -5.83 1.89
C ASP A 65 11.67 -5.59 0.93
N MET A 66 11.98 -5.22 -0.31
CA MET A 66 10.95 -5.02 -1.34
C MET A 66 10.18 -6.32 -1.63
N ILE A 67 10.89 -7.44 -1.73
CA ILE A 67 10.28 -8.77 -1.96
C ILE A 67 9.37 -9.15 -0.79
N VAL A 68 9.83 -8.96 0.45
CA VAL A 68 9.05 -9.26 1.65
C VAL A 68 7.79 -8.39 1.69
N ALA A 69 7.93 -7.09 1.47
CA ALA A 69 6.81 -6.16 1.45
C ALA A 69 5.76 -6.56 0.41
N LYS A 70 6.20 -6.90 -0.79
CA LYS A 70 5.30 -7.32 -1.89
C LYS A 70 4.55 -8.61 -1.57
N LYS A 71 5.23 -9.59 -0.96
CA LYS A 71 4.59 -10.84 -0.49
C LYS A 71 3.56 -10.55 0.59
N ASN A 72 3.87 -9.69 1.54
CA ASN A 72 2.95 -9.29 2.58
C ASN A 72 1.72 -8.58 2.01
N ALA A 73 1.91 -7.71 1.02
CA ALA A 73 0.81 -7.04 0.34
C ALA A 73 -0.16 -8.04 -0.32
N THR A 74 0.38 -9.06 -0.98
CA THR A 74 -0.41 -10.13 -1.60
C THR A 74 -1.20 -10.91 -0.55
N ARG A 75 -0.57 -11.26 0.57
CA ARG A 75 -1.23 -11.98 1.66
C ARG A 75 -2.37 -11.16 2.28
N ILE A 76 -2.11 -9.90 2.58
CA ILE A 76 -3.12 -9.00 3.17
C ILE A 76 -4.29 -8.80 2.20
N ARG A 77 -3.99 -8.59 0.92
CA ARG A 77 -5.02 -8.51 -0.11
C ARG A 77 -5.96 -9.71 -0.06
N THR A 78 -5.41 -10.90 0.03
CA THR A 78 -6.19 -12.15 0.08
C THR A 78 -7.02 -12.24 1.37
N GLU A 79 -6.42 -11.90 2.51
CA GLU A 79 -7.12 -11.92 3.82
C GLU A 79 -8.34 -11.00 3.82
N PHE A 80 -8.24 -9.84 3.17
CA PHE A 80 -9.33 -8.87 3.10
C PHE A 80 -10.18 -9.01 1.83
N ARG A 81 -10.06 -10.11 1.10
CA ARG A 81 -10.89 -10.45 -0.06
C ARG A 81 -10.87 -9.39 -1.16
N GLN A 82 -9.75 -8.72 -1.35
CA GLN A 82 -9.59 -7.71 -2.38
C GLN A 82 -9.04 -8.33 -3.66
N GLU A 83 -9.48 -7.83 -4.81
CA GLU A 83 -9.04 -8.34 -6.10
C GLU A 83 -7.62 -7.90 -6.44
N SER A 84 -7.22 -6.71 -5.99
CA SER A 84 -5.90 -6.18 -6.31
C SER A 84 -5.40 -5.18 -5.27
N VAL A 85 -4.09 -5.07 -5.24
CA VAL A 85 -3.35 -3.95 -4.67
C VAL A 85 -2.49 -3.41 -5.80
N ALA A 86 -2.56 -2.12 -6.08
CA ALA A 86 -1.73 -1.53 -7.12
C ALA A 86 -0.30 -1.37 -6.58
N TRP A 87 0.64 -1.95 -7.31
CA TRP A 87 2.07 -1.88 -6.99
C TRP A 87 2.79 -1.33 -8.21
N ALA A 88 3.16 -0.07 -8.18
CA ALA A 88 3.79 0.60 -9.31
C ALA A 88 5.24 0.96 -8.99
N THR A 89 6.17 0.35 -9.73
CA THR A 89 7.59 0.69 -9.65
C THR A 89 7.88 1.82 -10.61
N ALA A 90 8.50 2.89 -10.11
CA ALA A 90 8.76 4.09 -10.91
C ALA A 90 10.24 4.21 -11.27
N ALA A 91 10.52 4.55 -12.54
CA ALA A 91 11.83 4.97 -12.98
C ALA A 91 11.99 6.45 -12.60
N THR A 92 12.65 6.71 -11.47
CA THR A 92 12.69 8.02 -10.85
C THR A 92 14.02 8.71 -11.07
N GLU A 93 14.00 9.96 -11.52
CA GLU A 93 15.14 10.84 -11.56
C GLU A 93 14.95 11.97 -10.55
N PHE A 94 16.01 12.28 -9.81
CA PHE A 94 16.05 13.43 -8.91
C PHE A 94 16.88 14.52 -9.58
N ILE A 95 16.20 15.44 -10.23
CA ILE A 95 16.81 16.52 -11.01
C ILE A 95 17.08 17.77 -10.18
#